data_c95c99dfa4af37cd0220ce7dfdfe3736
#
_entry.id   c95c99dfa4af37cd0220ce7dfdfe3736
#
_cell.length_a   1.000
_cell.length_b   1.000
_cell.length_c   1.000
_cell.angle_alpha   90.00
_cell.angle_beta   90.00
_cell.angle_gamma   90.00
#
_symmetry.space_group_name_H-M   'P 1'
#
loop_
_entity.id
_entity.type
_entity.pdbx_description
1 polymer ?
#
loop_
_entity_poly.entity_id
_entity_poly.type
_entity_poly.pdbx_seq_one_letter_code
_entity_poly.pdbx_strand_id
1 'polypeptide(L)'
;SDLLTPWEKIEKRLLLASEADFVICLYNPSSKKRKDYLARACDILLEYKEESIICGIVRNIAREEESMNILTLKELRNTEVDMFSTVYIGNKMTKIIKHKMVTPRGYRYDKK
;
A
#
# COMPACT_ATOMS: atom_id res chain seq x y z
N SER A 1 11.61 -5.55 7.74
CA SER A 1 10.61 -5.52 8.79
C SER A 1 10.73 -4.27 9.64
N ASP A 2 9.61 -3.72 10.02
CA ASP A 2 9.59 -2.48 10.79
C ASP A 2 9.48 -2.71 12.30
N LEU A 3 9.66 -3.95 12.74
CA LEU A 3 9.51 -4.26 14.15
C LEU A 3 10.50 -3.50 15.03
N LEU A 4 11.69 -3.22 14.51
CA LEU A 4 12.73 -2.51 15.26
C LEU A 4 12.76 -1.02 14.98
N THR A 5 11.91 -0.56 14.08
CA THR A 5 11.88 0.86 13.73
C THR A 5 10.85 1.57 14.59
N PRO A 6 11.23 2.69 15.23
CA PRO A 6 10.25 3.45 16.01
C PRO A 6 9.08 3.90 15.16
N TRP A 7 7.88 3.91 15.77
CA TRP A 7 6.67 4.29 15.04
C TRP A 7 6.77 5.69 14.45
N GLU A 8 7.38 6.62 15.18
CA GLU A 8 7.51 8.00 14.70
C GLU A 8 8.26 8.07 13.40
N LYS A 9 9.26 7.22 13.22
CA LYS A 9 10.04 7.20 11.98
C LYS A 9 9.22 6.62 10.84
N ILE A 10 8.45 5.59 11.13
CA ILE A 10 7.55 5.01 10.13
C ILE A 10 6.51 6.02 9.70
N GLU A 11 5.95 6.73 10.67
CA GLU A 11 4.93 7.74 10.42
C GLU A 11 5.49 8.84 9.50
N LYS A 12 6.70 9.30 9.77
CA LYS A 12 7.32 10.33 8.96
C LYS A 12 7.56 9.86 7.53
N ARG A 13 8.00 8.61 7.38
CA ARG A 13 8.21 8.03 6.05
C ARG A 13 6.93 7.96 5.26
N LEU A 14 5.85 7.56 5.91
CA LEU A 14 4.55 7.47 5.26
C LEU A 14 4.07 8.85 4.82
N LEU A 15 4.25 9.83 5.68
CA LEU A 15 3.85 11.20 5.37
C LEU A 15 4.61 11.74 4.17
N LEU A 16 5.93 11.57 4.15
CA LEU A 16 6.76 12.08 3.06
C LEU A 16 6.45 11.37 1.75
N ALA A 17 6.25 10.06 1.81
CA ALA A 17 5.92 9.29 0.62
C ALA A 17 4.57 9.72 0.08
N SER A 18 3.63 10.04 0.97
CA SER A 18 2.30 10.48 0.54
C SER A 18 2.35 11.86 -0.10
N GLU A 19 3.14 12.77 0.48
CA GLU A 19 3.27 14.10 -0.09
C GLU A 19 3.90 14.06 -1.47
N ALA A 20 4.86 13.16 -1.66
CA ALA A 20 5.52 13.00 -2.95
C ALA A 20 4.72 12.13 -3.91
N ASP A 21 3.60 11.60 -3.45
CA ASP A 21 2.73 10.71 -4.23
C ASP A 21 3.47 9.48 -4.75
N PHE A 22 4.34 8.91 -3.92
CA PHE A 22 5.00 7.65 -4.22
C PHE A 22 4.05 6.49 -4.03
N VAL A 23 4.28 5.43 -4.80
CA VAL A 23 3.66 4.14 -4.51
C VAL A 23 4.35 3.57 -3.27
N ILE A 24 3.56 3.02 -2.36
CA ILE A 24 4.08 2.53 -1.09
C ILE A 24 3.86 1.03 -1.01
N CYS A 25 4.87 0.33 -0.53
CA CYS A 25 4.81 -1.11 -0.34
C CYS A 25 5.09 -1.41 1.12
N LEU A 26 4.16 -2.10 1.77
CA LEU A 26 4.30 -2.47 3.17
C LEU A 26 4.44 -3.98 3.27
N TYR A 27 5.57 -4.41 3.84
CA TYR A 27 5.85 -5.82 4.08
C TYR A 27 5.53 -6.15 5.53
N ASN A 28 4.89 -7.30 5.73
CA ASN A 28 4.53 -7.77 7.07
C ASN A 28 3.78 -6.68 7.84
N PRO A 29 2.67 -6.19 7.28
CA PRO A 29 1.98 -5.04 7.86
C PRO A 29 1.22 -5.38 9.14
N SER A 30 1.20 -6.64 9.53
CA SER A 30 0.55 -7.06 10.76
C SER A 30 1.47 -8.02 11.46
N SER A 31 1.75 -7.75 12.73
CA SER A 31 2.58 -8.62 13.55
C SER A 31 1.97 -8.69 14.93
N LYS A 32 2.49 -9.60 15.75
CA LYS A 32 1.97 -9.75 17.11
C LYS A 32 2.14 -8.48 17.93
N LYS A 33 3.20 -7.72 17.65
CA LYS A 33 3.47 -6.49 18.39
C LYS A 33 2.77 -5.27 17.82
N ARG A 34 2.35 -5.34 16.56
CA ARG A 34 1.76 -4.18 15.88
C ARG A 34 0.52 -4.62 15.12
N LYS A 35 -0.46 -5.11 15.85
CA LYS A 35 -1.69 -5.61 15.24
C LYS A 35 -2.46 -4.52 14.51
N ASP A 36 -2.35 -3.29 14.99
CA ASP A 36 -3.06 -2.16 14.39
C ASP A 36 -2.19 -1.38 13.42
N TYR A 37 -1.04 -1.93 13.04
CA TYR A 37 -0.09 -1.22 12.16
C TYR A 37 -0.76 -0.75 10.87
N LEU A 38 -1.42 -1.66 10.18
CA LEU A 38 -2.01 -1.31 8.89
C LEU A 38 -3.09 -0.24 9.04
N ALA A 39 -3.94 -0.37 10.05
CA ALA A 39 -5.00 0.61 10.26
C ALA A 39 -4.41 1.98 10.57
N ARG A 40 -3.38 2.03 11.40
CA ARG A 40 -2.74 3.30 11.74
C ARG A 40 -2.03 3.90 10.53
N ALA A 41 -1.39 3.06 9.73
CA ALA A 41 -0.74 3.53 8.51
C ALA A 41 -1.78 4.12 7.56
N CYS A 42 -2.90 3.44 7.39
CA CYS A 42 -3.96 3.93 6.52
C CYS A 42 -4.55 5.25 7.03
N ASP A 43 -4.68 5.41 8.34
CA ASP A 43 -5.19 6.67 8.89
C ASP A 43 -4.27 7.83 8.53
N ILE A 44 -2.95 7.61 8.56
CA ILE A 44 -1.99 8.62 8.15
C ILE A 44 -2.13 8.92 6.67
N LEU A 45 -2.19 7.87 5.86
CA LEU A 45 -2.26 8.02 4.41
C LEU A 45 -3.54 8.72 3.99
N LEU A 46 -4.64 8.47 4.68
CA LEU A 46 -5.92 9.09 4.35
C LEU A 46 -5.95 10.59 4.61
N GLU A 47 -4.96 11.12 5.36
CA GLU A 47 -4.85 12.56 5.52
C GLU A 47 -4.29 13.23 4.28
N TYR A 48 -3.59 12.49 3.42
CA TYR A 48 -2.88 13.04 2.28
C TYR A 48 -3.29 12.44 0.95
N LYS A 49 -3.90 11.26 0.97
CA LYS A 49 -4.35 10.58 -0.23
C LYS A 49 -5.87 10.44 -0.18
N GLU A 50 -6.47 10.36 -1.36
CA GLU A 50 -7.91 10.18 -1.44
C GLU A 50 -8.26 8.75 -1.06
N GLU A 51 -9.44 8.59 -0.49
CA GLU A 51 -9.88 7.28 -0.03
C GLU A 51 -10.13 6.31 -1.18
N SER A 52 -10.25 6.81 -2.39
CA SER A 52 -10.46 5.98 -3.58
C SER A 52 -9.16 5.50 -4.21
N ILE A 53 -8.01 5.86 -3.65
CA ILE A 53 -6.71 5.40 -4.15
C ILE A 53 -6.72 3.88 -4.22
N ILE A 54 -6.20 3.34 -5.32
CA ILE A 54 -6.21 1.92 -5.57
C ILE A 54 -5.06 1.25 -4.82
N CYS A 55 -5.39 0.20 -4.11
CA CYS A 55 -4.45 -0.56 -3.32
C CYS A 55 -4.56 -2.03 -3.69
N GLY A 56 -3.59 -2.82 -3.27
CA GLY A 56 -3.62 -4.25 -3.51
C GLY A 56 -2.99 -5.01 -2.36
N ILE A 57 -3.48 -6.21 -2.14
CA ILE A 57 -2.95 -7.11 -1.13
C ILE A 57 -2.56 -8.40 -1.83
N VAL A 58 -1.29 -8.78 -1.65
CA VAL A 58 -0.79 -10.05 -2.16
C VAL A 58 -0.39 -10.88 -0.96
N ARG A 59 -0.97 -12.06 -0.85
CA ARG A 59 -0.61 -12.96 0.22
C ARG A 59 0.54 -13.83 -0.25
N ASN A 60 1.66 -13.70 0.42
CA ASN A 60 2.89 -14.39 0.04
C ASN A 60 2.91 -15.77 0.64
N ILE A 61 2.24 -16.70 -0.01
CA ILE A 61 2.35 -18.10 0.32
C ILE A 61 3.10 -18.76 -0.82
N ALA A 62 3.96 -19.70 -0.49
CA ALA A 62 4.80 -20.34 -1.50
C ALA A 62 3.94 -21.19 -2.41
N ARG A 63 3.31 -20.57 -3.40
CA ARG A 63 2.43 -21.23 -4.33
C ARG A 63 2.69 -20.78 -5.73
N GLU A 64 2.23 -21.56 -6.67
CA GLU A 64 2.40 -21.22 -8.07
C GLU A 64 1.58 -20.02 -8.49
N GLU A 65 0.41 -19.90 -7.91
CA GLU A 65 -0.47 -18.80 -8.27
C GLU A 65 -0.62 -17.85 -7.10
N GLU A 66 -0.28 -16.63 -7.38
CA GLU A 66 -0.52 -15.54 -6.43
C GLU A 66 -1.53 -14.61 -7.06
N SER A 67 -2.55 -14.29 -6.32
CA SER A 67 -3.54 -13.34 -6.80
C SER A 67 -3.47 -12.09 -5.93
N MET A 68 -3.65 -10.95 -6.57
CA MET A 68 -3.73 -9.69 -5.87
C MET A 68 -5.18 -9.35 -5.64
N ASN A 69 -5.50 -9.02 -4.41
CA ASN A 69 -6.82 -8.54 -4.06
C ASN A 69 -6.80 -7.03 -4.13
N ILE A 70 -7.54 -6.46 -5.07
CA ILE A 70 -7.52 -5.02 -5.33
C ILE A 70 -8.68 -4.36 -4.61
N LEU A 71 -8.39 -3.26 -3.93
CA LEU A 71 -9.38 -2.56 -3.13
C LEU A 71 -8.96 -1.09 -3.04
N THR A 72 -9.80 -0.27 -2.42
CA THR A 72 -9.46 1.14 -2.22
C THR A 72 -8.76 1.33 -0.89
N LEU A 73 -8.15 2.50 -0.72
CA LEU A 73 -7.49 2.83 0.54
C LEU A 73 -8.48 2.82 1.70
N LYS A 74 -9.69 3.30 1.47
CA LYS A 74 -10.73 3.28 2.50
C LYS A 74 -11.05 1.85 2.92
N GLU A 75 -11.18 0.96 1.95
CA GLU A 75 -11.45 -0.44 2.24
C GLU A 75 -10.25 -1.10 2.93
N LEU A 76 -9.06 -0.75 2.51
CA LEU A 76 -7.84 -1.30 3.11
C LEU A 76 -7.76 -0.98 4.59
N ARG A 77 -8.18 0.24 4.97
CA ARG A 77 -8.17 0.68 6.37
C ARG A 77 -8.94 -0.29 7.27
N ASN A 78 -9.97 -0.92 6.75
CA ASN A 78 -10.85 -1.80 7.52
C ASN A 78 -10.65 -3.28 7.19
N THR A 79 -9.54 -3.61 6.57
CA THR A 79 -9.25 -4.97 6.16
C THR A 79 -8.17 -5.56 7.05
N GLU A 80 -8.38 -6.80 7.49
CA GLU A 80 -7.36 -7.50 8.24
C GLU A 80 -6.43 -8.23 7.29
N VAL A 81 -5.15 -8.17 7.59
CA VAL A 81 -4.13 -8.87 6.82
C VAL A 81 -3.25 -9.64 7.79
N ASP A 82 -2.57 -10.66 7.28
CA ASP A 82 -1.69 -11.45 8.11
C ASP A 82 -0.22 -11.07 7.84
N MET A 83 0.68 -11.72 8.55
CA MET A 83 2.10 -11.40 8.46
C MET A 83 2.72 -11.86 7.15
N PHE A 84 1.99 -12.65 6.36
CA PHE A 84 2.48 -13.13 5.08
C PHE A 84 2.02 -12.27 3.92
N SER A 85 1.33 -11.19 4.21
CA SER A 85 0.78 -10.32 3.17
C SER A 85 1.73 -9.19 2.86
N THR A 86 1.73 -8.77 1.60
CA THR A 86 2.37 -7.54 1.17
C THR A 86 1.27 -6.61 0.68
N VAL A 87 1.30 -5.37 1.15
CA VAL A 87 0.29 -4.39 0.80
C VAL A 87 0.91 -3.34 -0.10
N TYR A 88 0.24 -3.07 -1.20
CA TYR A 88 0.67 -2.05 -2.16
C TYR A 88 -0.35 -0.92 -2.14
N ILE A 89 0.13 0.29 -1.94
CA ILE A 89 -0.71 1.48 -1.93
C ILE A 89 -0.32 2.33 -3.12
N GLY A 90 -1.26 2.53 -4.04
CA GLY A 90 -0.98 3.24 -5.26
C GLY A 90 -0.90 4.74 -5.08
N ASN A 91 -0.76 5.43 -6.20
CA ASN A 91 -0.75 6.89 -6.22
C ASN A 91 -1.85 7.36 -7.16
N LYS A 92 -1.86 8.66 -7.44
CA LYS A 92 -2.92 9.24 -8.27
C LYS A 92 -2.97 8.66 -9.67
N MET A 93 -1.86 8.11 -10.14
CA MET A 93 -1.78 7.55 -11.48
C MET A 93 -2.14 6.08 -11.54
N THR A 94 -2.29 5.42 -10.39
CA THR A 94 -2.55 3.99 -10.36
C THR A 94 -3.94 3.69 -10.87
N LYS A 95 -4.04 2.68 -11.74
CA LYS A 95 -5.28 2.28 -12.38
C LYS A 95 -5.42 0.77 -12.35
N ILE A 96 -6.64 0.30 -12.56
CA ILE A 96 -6.90 -1.12 -12.75
C ILE A 96 -7.03 -1.35 -14.25
N ILE A 97 -6.12 -2.15 -14.80
CA ILE A 97 -6.12 -2.48 -16.23
C ILE A 97 -6.11 -3.98 -16.34
N LYS A 98 -7.15 -4.53 -16.97
CA LYS A 98 -7.28 -5.98 -17.17
C LYS A 98 -7.12 -6.72 -15.83
N HIS A 99 -7.81 -6.21 -14.82
CA HIS A 99 -7.84 -6.80 -13.47
C HIS A 99 -6.50 -6.71 -12.74
N LYS A 100 -5.60 -5.87 -13.21
CA LYS A 100 -4.30 -5.69 -12.59
C LYS A 100 -4.12 -4.25 -12.16
N MET A 101 -3.41 -4.08 -11.06
CA MET A 101 -3.07 -2.78 -10.52
C MET A 101 -1.82 -2.28 -11.27
N VAL A 102 -1.95 -1.14 -11.95
CA VAL A 102 -0.87 -0.62 -12.80
C VAL A 102 -0.61 0.83 -12.43
N THR A 103 0.64 1.16 -12.19
CA THR A 103 1.06 2.54 -11.99
C THR A 103 2.02 2.91 -13.11
N PRO A 104 1.63 3.84 -14.00
CA PRO A 104 2.52 4.28 -15.07
C PRO A 104 3.77 4.91 -14.50
N ARG A 105 4.86 4.79 -15.23
CA ARG A 105 6.14 5.30 -14.77
C ARG A 105 6.28 6.81 -14.90
N GLY A 106 5.31 7.44 -15.54
CA GLY A 106 5.36 8.89 -15.69
C GLY A 106 6.17 9.38 -16.86
N TYR A 107 6.67 8.48 -17.67
CA TYR A 107 7.41 8.87 -18.88
C TYR A 107 6.44 9.37 -19.93
N ARG A 108 6.91 10.28 -20.73
CA ARG A 108 6.14 10.78 -21.86
C ARG A 108 6.71 10.15 -23.11
N TYR A 109 5.87 9.38 -23.76
CA TYR A 109 6.28 8.70 -24.97
C TYR A 109 5.75 9.37 -26.22
N ASP A 110 4.98 10.38 -26.06
CA ASP A 110 4.25 11.03 -27.11
C ASP A 110 5.04 12.16 -27.73
N LYS A 111 6.12 12.15 -27.61
CA LYS A 111 6.84 13.22 -28.05
C LYS A 111 6.98 13.45 -29.38
N LYS A 112 6.42 13.16 -29.43
CA LYS A 112 6.32 13.23 -30.41
C LYS A 112 6.01 13.49 -31.04
#